data_be189fd564ea6ca766aa02d7bd732e6f
#
_entry.id   be189fd564ea6ca766aa02d7bd732e6f
#
_cell.length_a   1.000
_cell.length_b   1.000
_cell.length_c   1.000
_cell.angle_alpha   90.00
_cell.angle_beta   90.00
_cell.angle_gamma   90.00
#
_symmetry.space_group_name_H-M   'P 1'
#
loop_
_entity.id
_entity.type
_entity.pdbx_description
1 polymer ?
#
loop_
_entity_poly.entity_id
_entity_poly.type
_entity_poly.pdbx_seq_one_letter_code
_entity_poly.pdbx_strand_id
1 'polypeptide(L)'
;MHKSNRMLATFGMAAAFGVAMLAPGAAQASTAQVAYRDIEQTLGTVPSFFKLFPEVGIAGAWAEFKSVQLNSKTKLDGKTKELLGLAVAAQIPCSYCIYFHTAAAKLNGATDEEIRETVAMAAIVRHWSTVLNGMQVDLNGF
;
A
#
# COMPACT_ATOMS: atom_id res chain seq x y z
N MET A 1 29.13 -66.51 -56.08
CA MET A 1 29.52 -65.14 -55.61
C MET A 1 28.39 -64.19 -56.01
N HIS A 2 27.49 -63.89 -55.01
CA HIS A 2 26.30 -63.06 -55.26
C HIS A 2 26.49 -61.72 -54.53
N LYS A 3 26.59 -60.62 -55.33
CA LYS A 3 26.61 -59.28 -54.76
C LYS A 3 25.17 -58.73 -54.72
N SER A 4 24.65 -58.57 -53.51
CA SER A 4 23.36 -57.99 -53.27
C SER A 4 23.49 -56.45 -53.16
N ASN A 5 22.90 -55.72 -54.12
CA ASN A 5 22.76 -54.26 -54.05
C ASN A 5 21.59 -53.87 -53.14
N ARG A 6 21.90 -53.25 -52.03
CA ARG A 6 20.88 -52.62 -51.18
C ARG A 6 20.72 -51.14 -51.60
N MET A 7 19.59 -50.84 -52.15
CA MET A 7 19.15 -49.51 -52.51
C MET A 7 18.67 -48.78 -51.22
N LEU A 8 19.36 -47.70 -50.84
CA LEU A 8 18.91 -46.83 -49.74
C LEU A 8 17.86 -45.85 -50.28
N ALA A 9 16.65 -45.95 -49.79
CA ALA A 9 15.61 -44.96 -49.98
C ALA A 9 15.76 -43.85 -48.92
N THR A 10 16.14 -42.65 -49.36
CA THR A 10 16.13 -41.43 -48.52
C THR A 10 14.71 -40.87 -48.42
N PHE A 11 14.12 -40.99 -47.25
CA PHE A 11 12.88 -40.29 -46.91
C PHE A 11 13.22 -38.83 -46.56
N GLY A 12 12.85 -37.91 -47.42
CA GLY A 12 12.89 -36.48 -47.14
C GLY A 12 11.73 -36.09 -46.23
N MET A 13 12.02 -35.74 -44.96
CA MET A 13 11.08 -35.17 -44.05
C MET A 13 11.00 -33.66 -44.27
N ALA A 14 9.94 -33.19 -44.93
CA ALA A 14 9.63 -31.78 -45.03
C ALA A 14 9.07 -31.29 -43.67
N ALA A 15 9.87 -30.54 -42.94
CA ALA A 15 9.41 -29.86 -41.70
C ALA A 15 8.64 -28.61 -42.12
N ALA A 16 7.32 -28.67 -41.98
CA ALA A 16 6.46 -27.47 -42.07
C ALA A 16 6.64 -26.63 -40.81
N PHE A 17 7.37 -25.53 -40.90
CA PHE A 17 7.39 -24.50 -39.85
C PHE A 17 6.06 -23.74 -39.86
N GLY A 18 5.14 -24.16 -39.02
CA GLY A 18 3.95 -23.39 -38.70
C GLY A 18 4.33 -22.14 -37.92
N VAL A 19 4.31 -20.98 -38.55
CA VAL A 19 4.38 -19.69 -37.82
C VAL A 19 3.04 -19.53 -37.08
N ALA A 20 3.05 -19.82 -35.77
CA ALA A 20 1.94 -19.47 -34.91
C ALA A 20 1.87 -17.95 -34.82
N MET A 21 0.92 -17.33 -35.51
CA MET A 21 0.55 -15.93 -35.28
C MET A 21 0.03 -15.82 -33.85
N LEU A 22 0.85 -15.32 -32.93
CA LEU A 22 0.41 -14.87 -31.63
C LEU A 22 -0.57 -13.72 -31.84
N ALA A 23 -1.84 -13.95 -31.51
CA ALA A 23 -2.83 -12.88 -31.42
C ALA A 23 -2.27 -11.79 -30.48
N PRO A 24 -2.50 -10.49 -30.77
CA PRO A 24 -2.06 -9.44 -29.85
C PRO A 24 -2.74 -9.68 -28.52
N GLY A 25 -2.01 -10.21 -27.55
CA GLY A 25 -2.48 -10.42 -26.20
C GLY A 25 -2.94 -9.07 -25.63
N ALA A 26 -4.14 -9.02 -25.08
CA ALA A 26 -4.58 -7.86 -24.33
C ALA A 26 -3.47 -7.51 -23.34
N ALA A 27 -2.90 -6.29 -23.44
CA ALA A 27 -1.83 -5.85 -22.59
C ALA A 27 -2.27 -5.99 -21.13
N GLN A 28 -1.60 -6.85 -20.36
CA GLN A 28 -1.91 -6.99 -18.94
C GLN A 28 -1.65 -5.64 -18.27
N ALA A 29 -2.64 -5.19 -17.49
CA ALA A 29 -2.50 -3.97 -16.72
C ALA A 29 -1.26 -4.08 -15.81
N SER A 30 -0.44 -3.03 -15.72
CA SER A 30 0.69 -2.99 -14.80
C SER A 30 0.22 -3.16 -13.35
N THR A 31 1.11 -3.59 -12.45
CA THR A 31 0.81 -3.71 -11.02
C THR A 31 0.33 -2.38 -10.42
N ALA A 32 0.88 -1.26 -10.87
CA ALA A 32 0.44 0.08 -10.50
C ALA A 32 -1.00 0.36 -10.95
N GLN A 33 -1.35 0.03 -12.20
CA GLN A 33 -2.72 0.21 -12.70
C GLN A 33 -3.73 -0.66 -11.95
N VAL A 34 -3.36 -1.86 -11.55
CA VAL A 34 -4.19 -2.71 -10.69
C VAL A 34 -4.39 -2.05 -9.33
N ALA A 35 -3.33 -1.54 -8.72
CA ALA A 35 -3.40 -0.83 -7.44
C ALA A 35 -4.29 0.42 -7.53
N TYR A 36 -4.15 1.25 -8.55
CA TYR A 36 -4.98 2.45 -8.71
C TYR A 36 -6.46 2.13 -8.90
N ARG A 37 -6.80 1.08 -9.64
CA ARG A 37 -8.19 0.63 -9.73
C ARG A 37 -8.75 0.17 -8.38
N ASP A 38 -7.97 -0.56 -7.61
CA ASP A 38 -8.38 -1.03 -6.28
C ASP A 38 -8.51 0.15 -5.28
N ILE A 39 -7.63 1.15 -5.35
CA ILE A 39 -7.76 2.42 -4.61
C ILE A 39 -9.07 3.11 -4.95
N GLU A 40 -9.35 3.29 -6.25
CA GLU A 40 -10.57 3.94 -6.72
C GLU A 40 -11.83 3.21 -6.28
N GLN A 41 -11.84 1.88 -6.39
CA GLN A 41 -12.96 1.05 -5.93
C GLN A 41 -13.17 1.12 -4.41
N THR A 42 -12.09 1.27 -3.65
CA THR A 42 -12.13 1.29 -2.18
C THR A 42 -12.50 2.67 -1.62
N LEU A 43 -11.94 3.75 -2.22
CA LEU A 43 -12.06 5.11 -1.70
C LEU A 43 -13.01 6.00 -2.53
N GLY A 44 -13.57 5.48 -3.64
CA GLY A 44 -14.42 6.22 -4.57
C GLY A 44 -13.65 7.13 -5.53
N THR A 45 -12.36 7.32 -5.30
CA THR A 45 -11.43 8.10 -6.14
C THR A 45 -10.00 7.66 -5.86
N VAL A 46 -9.06 8.07 -6.73
CA VAL A 46 -7.62 7.95 -6.42
C VAL A 46 -7.13 9.29 -5.86
N PRO A 47 -6.97 9.44 -4.52
CA PRO A 47 -6.41 10.65 -3.94
C PRO A 47 -5.05 11.00 -4.55
N SER A 48 -4.80 12.29 -4.77
CA SER A 48 -3.62 12.77 -5.52
C SER A 48 -2.30 12.33 -4.89
N PHE A 49 -2.24 12.19 -3.57
CA PHE A 49 -1.02 11.78 -2.88
C PHE A 49 -0.55 10.36 -3.23
N PHE A 50 -1.45 9.45 -3.59
CA PHE A 50 -1.04 8.12 -4.08
C PHE A 50 -0.28 8.20 -5.41
N LYS A 51 -0.57 9.24 -6.23
CA LYS A 51 0.11 9.45 -7.52
C LYS A 51 1.51 10.06 -7.36
N LEU A 52 1.85 10.56 -6.17
CA LEU A 52 3.19 11.05 -5.85
C LEU A 52 4.16 9.91 -5.47
N PHE A 53 3.61 8.73 -5.12
CA PHE A 53 4.44 7.57 -4.82
C PHE A 53 4.96 6.93 -6.11
N PRO A 54 6.22 6.43 -6.15
CA PRO A 54 6.75 5.75 -7.34
C PRO A 54 5.86 4.59 -7.79
N GLU A 55 5.55 4.51 -9.09
CA GLU A 55 4.66 3.48 -9.63
C GLU A 55 5.11 2.05 -9.32
N VAL A 56 6.43 1.83 -9.29
CA VAL A 56 7.01 0.51 -8.96
C VAL A 56 6.65 0.05 -7.54
N GLY A 57 6.41 0.97 -6.62
CA GLY A 57 6.12 0.71 -5.21
C GLY A 57 4.66 0.84 -4.79
N ILE A 58 3.80 1.46 -5.63
CA ILE A 58 2.44 1.82 -5.20
C ILE A 58 1.59 0.62 -4.79
N ALA A 59 1.76 -0.52 -5.43
CA ALA A 59 1.01 -1.72 -5.06
C ALA A 59 1.35 -2.19 -3.64
N GLY A 60 2.63 -2.13 -3.23
CA GLY A 60 3.07 -2.45 -1.88
C GLY A 60 2.58 -1.44 -0.85
N ALA A 61 2.72 -0.14 -1.12
CA ALA A 61 2.26 0.94 -0.24
C ALA A 61 0.74 0.87 -0.02
N TRP A 62 -0.03 0.59 -1.07
CA TRP A 62 -1.46 0.40 -0.96
C TRP A 62 -1.85 -0.86 -0.17
N ALA A 63 -1.13 -1.96 -0.37
CA ALA A 63 -1.36 -3.19 0.39
C ALA A 63 -1.11 -2.98 1.89
N GLU A 64 -0.04 -2.26 2.27
CA GLU A 64 0.23 -1.87 3.66
C GLU A 64 -0.92 -1.04 4.23
N PHE A 65 -1.32 0.03 3.54
CA PHE A 65 -2.41 0.91 3.95
C PHE A 65 -3.72 0.13 4.18
N LYS A 66 -4.12 -0.73 3.24
CA LYS A 66 -5.31 -1.57 3.37
C LYS A 66 -5.22 -2.57 4.51
N SER A 67 -4.05 -3.20 4.69
CA SER A 67 -3.89 -4.30 5.64
C SER A 67 -4.03 -3.87 7.10
N VAL A 68 -3.71 -2.63 7.40
CA VAL A 68 -3.76 -2.07 8.77
C VAL A 68 -4.84 -1.02 8.89
N GLN A 69 -4.74 0.09 8.16
CA GLN A 69 -5.59 1.26 8.38
C GLN A 69 -7.05 1.01 8.01
N LEU A 70 -7.32 0.40 6.85
CA LEU A 70 -8.70 0.13 6.39
C LEU A 70 -9.23 -1.25 6.80
N ASN A 71 -8.43 -2.07 7.46
CA ASN A 71 -8.82 -3.44 7.79
C ASN A 71 -9.69 -3.48 9.05
N SER A 72 -10.98 -3.74 8.88
CA SER A 72 -11.94 -3.87 10.00
C SER A 72 -11.74 -5.11 10.88
N LYS A 73 -10.88 -6.07 10.46
CA LYS A 73 -10.58 -7.29 11.23
C LYS A 73 -9.42 -7.12 12.21
N THR A 74 -8.77 -5.96 12.25
CA THR A 74 -7.75 -5.65 13.26
C THR A 74 -8.39 -5.35 14.62
N LYS A 75 -7.60 -5.37 15.69
CA LYS A 75 -8.12 -5.18 17.07
C LYS A 75 -8.55 -3.73 17.35
N LEU A 76 -7.92 -2.75 16.70
CA LEU A 76 -8.34 -1.36 16.80
C LEU A 76 -9.44 -1.11 15.76
N ASP A 77 -10.49 -0.45 16.18
CA ASP A 77 -11.55 0.02 15.29
C ASP A 77 -11.09 1.21 14.42
N GLY A 78 -11.89 1.56 13.41
CA GLY A 78 -11.57 2.65 12.49
C GLY A 78 -11.41 4.00 13.19
N LYS A 79 -12.28 4.34 14.14
CA LYS A 79 -12.19 5.59 14.90
C LYS A 79 -10.88 5.69 15.66
N THR A 80 -10.53 4.67 16.43
CA THR A 80 -9.29 4.61 17.20
C THR A 80 -8.06 4.76 16.32
N LYS A 81 -8.01 4.07 15.16
CA LYS A 81 -6.89 4.21 14.23
C LYS A 81 -6.71 5.62 13.73
N GLU A 82 -7.81 6.27 13.36
CA GLU A 82 -7.74 7.63 12.82
C GLU A 82 -7.40 8.66 13.90
N LEU A 83 -7.86 8.50 15.14
CA LEU A 83 -7.44 9.35 16.26
C LEU A 83 -5.95 9.15 16.58
N LEU A 84 -5.43 7.92 16.56
CA LEU A 84 -3.99 7.65 16.70
C LEU A 84 -3.18 8.29 15.55
N GLY A 85 -3.66 8.15 14.31
CA GLY A 85 -3.06 8.80 13.15
C GLY A 85 -3.01 10.33 13.29
N LEU A 86 -4.08 10.94 13.80
CA LEU A 86 -4.14 12.38 14.09
C LEU A 86 -3.12 12.79 15.17
N ALA A 87 -3.02 12.03 16.27
CA ALA A 87 -2.05 12.30 17.33
C ALA A 87 -0.61 12.29 16.78
N VAL A 88 -0.26 11.30 15.97
CA VAL A 88 1.05 11.21 15.32
C VAL A 88 1.25 12.35 14.32
N ALA A 89 0.24 12.64 13.48
CA ALA A 89 0.30 13.71 12.49
C ALA A 89 0.55 15.09 13.12
N ALA A 90 -0.03 15.34 14.30
CA ALA A 90 0.19 16.58 15.04
C ALA A 90 1.63 16.70 15.56
N GLN A 91 2.30 15.57 15.87
CA GLN A 91 3.68 15.57 16.37
C GLN A 91 4.73 15.74 15.25
N ILE A 92 4.47 15.22 14.05
CA ILE A 92 5.38 15.31 12.89
C ILE A 92 5.08 16.52 11.98
N PRO A 93 4.32 17.50 12.42
CA PRO A 93 3.55 18.58 11.79
C PRO A 93 3.23 18.36 10.29
N CYS A 94 2.51 17.26 10.02
CA CYS A 94 2.05 16.93 8.67
C CYS A 94 0.63 17.48 8.42
N SER A 95 0.52 18.64 7.80
CA SER A 95 -0.78 19.29 7.54
C SER A 95 -1.75 18.41 6.75
N TYR A 96 -1.26 17.68 5.75
CA TYR A 96 -2.05 16.74 4.94
C TYR A 96 -2.57 15.57 5.77
N CYS A 97 -1.71 15.03 6.64
CA CYS A 97 -2.07 13.91 7.52
C CYS A 97 -3.08 14.36 8.58
N ILE A 98 -2.90 15.56 9.16
CA ILE A 98 -3.87 16.15 10.11
C ILE A 98 -5.24 16.26 9.46
N TYR A 99 -5.30 16.86 8.26
CA TYR A 99 -6.57 16.99 7.53
C TYR A 99 -7.22 15.62 7.26
N PHE A 100 -6.43 14.69 6.72
CA PHE A 100 -6.91 13.35 6.37
C PHE A 100 -7.45 12.61 7.59
N HIS A 101 -6.65 12.48 8.66
CA HIS A 101 -7.04 11.74 9.85
C HIS A 101 -8.19 12.40 10.61
N THR A 102 -8.28 13.74 10.62
CA THR A 102 -9.43 14.44 11.20
C THR A 102 -10.72 14.12 10.46
N ALA A 103 -10.70 14.18 9.11
CA ALA A 103 -11.86 13.85 8.29
C ALA A 103 -12.24 12.37 8.43
N ALA A 104 -11.27 11.47 8.37
CA ALA A 104 -11.50 10.04 8.49
C ALA A 104 -11.99 9.64 9.89
N ALA A 105 -11.49 10.28 10.96
CA ALA A 105 -11.99 10.06 12.32
C ALA A 105 -13.47 10.43 12.43
N LYS A 106 -13.88 11.58 11.88
CA LYS A 106 -15.29 11.99 11.84
C LYS A 106 -16.16 11.01 11.05
N LEU A 107 -15.69 10.52 9.90
CA LEU A 107 -16.38 9.48 9.13
C LEU A 107 -16.55 8.18 9.92
N ASN A 108 -15.62 7.89 10.83
CA ASN A 108 -15.69 6.74 11.75
C ASN A 108 -16.41 7.06 13.07
N GLY A 109 -17.11 8.20 13.17
CA GLY A 109 -17.94 8.56 14.30
C GLY A 109 -17.22 9.23 15.46
N ALA A 110 -16.04 9.82 15.24
CA ALA A 110 -15.39 10.65 16.25
C ALA A 110 -16.13 11.99 16.42
N THR A 111 -16.31 12.41 17.67
CA THR A 111 -16.84 13.72 18.01
C THR A 111 -15.75 14.80 17.94
N ASP A 112 -16.16 16.07 17.93
CA ASP A 112 -15.21 17.18 17.99
C ASP A 112 -14.45 17.21 19.32
N GLU A 113 -15.08 16.74 20.40
CA GLU A 113 -14.46 16.59 21.72
C GLU A 113 -13.35 15.53 21.69
N GLU A 114 -13.63 14.34 21.14
CA GLU A 114 -12.61 13.28 21.00
C GLU A 114 -11.41 13.72 20.15
N ILE A 115 -11.66 14.51 19.11
CA ILE A 115 -10.59 15.09 18.29
C ILE A 115 -9.73 16.07 19.10
N ARG A 116 -10.37 16.98 19.89
CA ARG A 116 -9.64 17.93 20.75
C ARG A 116 -8.85 17.22 21.82
N GLU A 117 -9.42 16.21 22.46
CA GLU A 117 -8.74 15.39 23.49
C GLU A 117 -7.54 14.64 22.89
N THR A 118 -7.68 14.09 21.69
CA THR A 118 -6.59 13.43 20.97
C THR A 118 -5.39 14.37 20.74
N VAL A 119 -5.66 15.59 20.29
CA VAL A 119 -4.61 16.60 20.08
C VAL A 119 -4.02 17.07 21.40
N ALA A 120 -4.86 17.24 22.44
CA ALA A 120 -4.39 17.59 23.78
C ALA A 120 -3.48 16.50 24.37
N MET A 121 -3.84 15.23 24.22
CA MET A 121 -3.00 14.10 24.65
C MET A 121 -1.67 14.08 23.93
N ALA A 122 -1.64 14.32 22.62
CA ALA A 122 -0.41 14.44 21.86
C ALA A 122 0.50 15.57 22.41
N ALA A 123 -0.09 16.73 22.74
CA ALA A 123 0.62 17.86 23.32
C ALA A 123 1.19 17.53 24.73
N ILE A 124 0.43 16.84 25.58
CA ILE A 124 0.87 16.39 26.90
C ILE A 124 2.08 15.44 26.79
N VAL A 125 2.01 14.47 25.90
CA VAL A 125 3.13 13.54 25.67
C VAL A 125 4.38 14.30 25.21
N ARG A 126 4.23 15.27 24.29
CA ARG A 126 5.33 16.11 23.82
C ARG A 126 5.92 16.95 24.96
N HIS A 127 5.04 17.56 25.79
CA HIS A 127 5.46 18.36 26.94
C HIS A 127 6.38 17.54 27.87
N TRP A 128 5.90 16.39 28.34
CA TRP A 128 6.67 15.54 29.25
C TRP A 128 7.92 14.95 28.60
N SER A 129 7.83 14.57 27.32
CA SER A 129 9.03 14.16 26.59
C SER A 129 10.10 15.25 26.58
N THR A 130 9.72 16.50 26.37
CA THR A 130 10.66 17.64 26.42
C THR A 130 11.26 17.82 27.81
N VAL A 131 10.44 17.79 28.87
CA VAL A 131 10.90 17.95 30.26
C VAL A 131 11.86 16.82 30.65
N LEU A 132 11.42 15.57 30.47
CA LEU A 132 12.21 14.39 30.90
C LEU A 132 13.53 14.28 30.15
N ASN A 133 13.52 14.49 28.84
CA ASN A 133 14.75 14.47 28.04
C ASN A 133 15.66 15.68 28.36
N GLY A 134 15.07 16.88 28.51
CA GLY A 134 15.83 18.08 28.82
C GLY A 134 16.50 18.05 30.20
N MET A 135 15.84 17.41 31.15
CA MET A 135 16.37 17.20 32.51
C MET A 135 17.25 15.95 32.64
N GLN A 136 17.40 15.20 31.54
CA GLN A 136 18.23 13.96 31.50
C GLN A 136 17.86 12.97 32.62
N VAL A 137 16.56 12.77 32.85
CA VAL A 137 16.02 11.87 33.87
C VAL A 137 16.51 10.44 33.62
N ASP A 138 17.11 9.81 34.65
CA ASP A 138 17.50 8.40 34.56
C ASP A 138 16.27 7.49 34.63
N LEU A 139 16.14 6.61 33.64
CA LEU A 139 15.07 5.63 33.59
C LEU A 139 15.08 4.65 34.78
N ASN A 140 16.25 4.37 35.39
CA ASN A 140 16.35 3.50 36.57
C ASN A 140 15.72 4.12 37.81
N GLY A 141 15.49 5.43 37.82
CA GLY A 141 14.84 6.17 38.89
C GLY A 141 13.36 6.47 38.63
N PHE A 142 12.81 6.00 37.53
CA PHE A 142 11.44 6.23 37.11
C PHE A 142 10.55 5.02 37.46
#